data_8fb21a9e21b71ee2ce1302492ca613df
#
_entry.id   8fb21a9e21b71ee2ce1302492ca613df
#
_cell.length_a   1.000
_cell.length_b   1.000
_cell.length_c   1.000
_cell.angle_alpha   90.00
_cell.angle_beta   90.00
_cell.angle_gamma   90.00
#
_symmetry.space_group_name_H-M   'P 1'
#
loop_
_entity.id
_entity.type
_entity.pdbx_description
1 polymer ?
#
loop_
_entity_poly.entity_id
_entity_poly.type
_entity_poly.pdbx_seq_one_letter_code
_entity_poly.pdbx_strand_id
1 'polypeptide(L)'
;MYFNQKSILAADYLRLSREDGDKLESDSIRNQRSLINDFVKQHKEIQLVEEYIDDGYSGTNFDRPAFQRMLEDAKRKKINCIIVKDLSRLGRNYIETGRYLEKIFPFMGVRFIAITDHYDSAAGSDDADQIIVPFKNLINDAYCRDISIKIRSQLDVKRKNGQFIGNFAAYGYLKDPEDKNHLIVDEYAADIVRLIFNLKIDGYSSQRIADRLNEMGVLPPLEYKRSRGMNYNSGFRSGSDPKWAVTSINRILQNELYIGTMVQGKNRKINYKVKKSSPIARENWIRVENTHEAIIPEESFQYVQSLLEIDTRIAPKRKSVYLFSGFVRCGDCGENMVKRSTTKKGKKYCYYHCSTYKNKEGCSSHLISEKMIYEVVLDSVKKQIALLTEAEEIIKKNGMDTYKKVESRSLEQQLMSLYEEVERYKDLKARLYQDMVDGIVSREEYHEYNQRFTEKMQKAEKAKQETEEKKEKLSAEEKRMHPWIEDFKKYKNIQSLDRKAVVTLIEQIIVYSKEQIEIQFKYSDEMQEMIEAVQIIRERQERKGEFVCGA
;
A
#
# COMPACT_ATOMS: atom_id res chain seq x y z
N MET A 1 13.49 -44.69 35.16
CA MET A 1 13.27 -45.81 34.22
C MET A 1 14.61 -46.19 33.62
N TYR A 2 15.05 -47.41 33.80
CA TYR A 2 16.40 -47.84 33.42
C TYR A 2 16.49 -48.08 31.91
N PHE A 3 17.39 -47.34 31.22
CA PHE A 3 17.82 -47.62 29.85
C PHE A 3 18.75 -48.85 29.84
N ASN A 4 18.17 -50.01 29.96
CA ASN A 4 18.95 -51.28 29.93
C ASN A 4 18.83 -51.87 28.50
N GLN A 5 19.44 -51.20 27.48
CA GLN A 5 19.53 -51.72 26.12
C GLN A 5 20.99 -52.02 25.75
N LYS A 6 21.23 -53.21 25.21
CA LYS A 6 22.55 -53.71 24.81
C LYS A 6 23.24 -52.96 23.66
N SER A 7 22.55 -52.04 22.95
CA SER A 7 23.11 -51.21 21.89
C SER A 7 22.34 -49.88 21.79
N ILE A 8 23.05 -48.74 21.73
CA ILE A 8 22.49 -47.41 21.58
C ILE A 8 22.56 -47.06 20.10
N LEU A 9 21.38 -47.10 19.42
CA LEU A 9 21.23 -46.72 18.02
C LEU A 9 20.98 -45.22 17.95
N ALA A 10 22.03 -44.45 17.66
CA ALA A 10 21.98 -42.99 17.67
C ALA A 10 21.78 -42.42 16.30
N ALA A 11 21.12 -41.28 16.26
CA ALA A 11 21.08 -40.41 15.12
C ALA A 11 21.63 -39.04 15.46
N ASP A 12 22.36 -38.43 14.55
CA ASP A 12 22.73 -37.04 14.66
C ASP A 12 21.71 -36.14 13.99
N TYR A 13 21.46 -35.00 14.64
CA TYR A 13 20.59 -33.97 14.11
C TYR A 13 21.35 -32.65 13.95
N LEU A 14 21.47 -32.22 12.68
CA LEU A 14 22.23 -31.03 12.25
C LEU A 14 21.26 -29.97 11.75
N ARG A 15 21.45 -28.71 12.17
CA ARG A 15 20.59 -27.60 11.73
C ARG A 15 21.37 -26.32 11.50
N LEU A 16 21.04 -25.66 10.39
CA LEU A 16 21.55 -24.33 10.04
C LEU A 16 20.42 -23.36 9.70
N SER A 17 20.59 -22.09 10.03
CA SER A 17 19.68 -21.01 9.59
C SER A 17 20.15 -20.42 8.26
N ARG A 18 19.23 -19.87 7.45
CA ARG A 18 19.45 -19.33 6.09
C ARG A 18 20.49 -18.21 5.95
N GLU A 19 21.15 -17.78 7.01
CA GLU A 19 22.04 -16.60 6.99
C GLU A 19 23.48 -16.91 6.56
N ASP A 20 23.84 -18.18 6.41
CA ASP A 20 25.20 -18.57 6.03
C ASP A 20 25.23 -19.12 4.59
N GLY A 21 25.17 -18.21 3.62
CA GLY A 21 25.55 -18.23 2.20
C GLY A 21 25.69 -19.53 1.40
N ASP A 22 25.31 -19.42 0.15
CA ASP A 22 25.35 -20.23 -1.10
C ASP A 22 26.51 -21.23 -1.35
N LYS A 23 26.96 -22.02 -0.36
CA LYS A 23 27.89 -23.15 -0.62
C LYS A 23 27.15 -24.48 -0.44
N LEU A 24 27.47 -25.46 -1.28
CA LEU A 24 26.84 -26.79 -1.37
C LEU A 24 26.74 -27.54 -0.03
N GLU A 25 27.55 -27.23 0.94
CA GLU A 25 27.45 -27.65 2.36
C GLU A 25 28.16 -26.61 3.21
N SER A 26 27.45 -26.00 4.16
CA SER A 26 28.07 -24.96 4.98
C SER A 26 29.15 -25.54 5.89
N ASP A 27 30.25 -24.83 6.05
CA ASP A 27 31.34 -25.20 6.98
C ASP A 27 30.79 -25.45 8.38
N SER A 28 29.67 -24.85 8.75
CA SER A 28 29.00 -25.04 10.03
C SER A 28 28.35 -26.43 10.19
N ILE A 29 27.78 -27.03 9.16
CA ILE A 29 27.22 -28.39 9.19
C ILE A 29 28.38 -29.41 9.29
N ARG A 30 29.45 -29.19 8.49
CA ARG A 30 30.65 -30.04 8.57
C ARG A 30 31.28 -30.05 9.98
N ASN A 31 31.36 -28.87 10.59
CA ASN A 31 31.90 -28.75 11.96
C ASN A 31 31.00 -29.44 12.99
N GLN A 32 29.66 -29.36 12.83
CA GLN A 32 28.73 -30.10 13.72
C GLN A 32 28.89 -31.60 13.55
N ARG A 33 28.97 -32.08 12.30
CA ARG A 33 29.18 -33.50 11.99
C ARG A 33 30.53 -34.03 12.57
N SER A 34 31.60 -33.27 12.38
CA SER A 34 32.92 -33.64 12.93
C SER A 34 32.88 -33.77 14.44
N LEU A 35 32.29 -32.80 15.14
CA LEU A 35 32.17 -32.82 16.59
C LEU A 35 31.40 -34.05 17.10
N ILE A 36 30.27 -34.37 16.44
CA ILE A 36 29.45 -35.52 16.82
C ILE A 36 30.17 -36.83 16.54
N ASN A 37 30.84 -36.96 15.39
CA ASN A 37 31.64 -38.12 15.05
C ASN A 37 32.79 -38.35 16.06
N ASP A 38 33.47 -37.30 16.51
CA ASP A 38 34.55 -37.40 17.47
C ASP A 38 34.03 -37.79 18.87
N PHE A 39 32.83 -37.33 19.24
CA PHE A 39 32.13 -37.74 20.46
C PHE A 39 31.76 -39.23 20.37
N VAL A 40 31.18 -39.72 19.29
CA VAL A 40 30.78 -41.12 19.11
C VAL A 40 31.98 -42.04 19.10
N LYS A 41 33.14 -41.66 18.52
CA LYS A 41 34.38 -42.44 18.60
C LYS A 41 34.86 -42.67 20.01
N GLN A 42 34.61 -41.74 20.93
CA GLN A 42 34.97 -41.86 22.37
C GLN A 42 33.98 -42.72 23.16
N HIS A 43 32.74 -42.93 22.63
CA HIS A 43 31.66 -43.67 23.29
C HIS A 43 31.30 -44.91 22.47
N LYS A 44 32.06 -45.99 22.67
CA LYS A 44 31.95 -47.27 21.91
C LYS A 44 30.58 -47.95 22.00
N GLU A 45 29.79 -47.61 23.03
CA GLU A 45 28.41 -48.09 23.22
C GLU A 45 27.39 -47.43 22.28
N ILE A 46 27.76 -46.35 21.63
CA ILE A 46 26.89 -45.58 20.74
C ILE A 46 27.21 -45.92 19.28
N GLN A 47 26.22 -46.39 18.56
CA GLN A 47 26.31 -46.63 17.12
C GLN A 47 25.50 -45.57 16.39
N LEU A 48 26.15 -44.75 15.57
CA LEU A 48 25.47 -43.80 14.69
C LEU A 48 24.89 -44.55 13.50
N VAL A 49 23.54 -44.50 13.32
CA VAL A 49 22.81 -45.24 12.27
C VAL A 49 22.16 -44.39 11.24
N GLU A 50 21.86 -43.12 11.53
CA GLU A 50 21.17 -42.22 10.63
C GLU A 50 21.57 -40.75 10.89
N GLU A 51 21.59 -39.93 9.84
CA GLU A 51 21.85 -38.48 9.92
C GLU A 51 20.63 -37.69 9.42
N TYR A 52 20.22 -36.65 10.17
CA TYR A 52 19.11 -35.77 9.84
C TYR A 52 19.59 -34.33 9.73
N ILE A 53 19.37 -33.72 8.55
CA ILE A 53 19.84 -32.37 8.25
C ILE A 53 18.65 -31.48 7.86
N ASP A 54 18.48 -30.37 8.59
CA ASP A 54 17.57 -29.29 8.26
C ASP A 54 18.40 -28.01 7.97
N ASP A 55 18.84 -27.87 6.72
CA ASP A 55 19.55 -26.69 6.25
C ASP A 55 18.55 -25.58 5.86
N GLY A 56 18.83 -24.35 6.26
CA GLY A 56 17.95 -23.20 5.98
C GLY A 56 16.70 -23.08 6.86
N TYR A 57 16.59 -23.88 7.92
CA TYR A 57 15.42 -23.85 8.81
C TYR A 57 15.71 -23.15 10.14
N SER A 58 14.75 -22.28 10.57
CA SER A 58 14.83 -21.58 11.85
C SER A 58 14.61 -22.53 13.03
N GLY A 59 15.28 -22.28 14.15
CA GLY A 59 15.05 -23.00 15.42
C GLY A 59 13.79 -22.59 16.19
N THR A 60 12.99 -21.67 15.67
CA THR A 60 11.80 -21.12 16.36
C THR A 60 10.56 -22.00 16.28
N ASN A 61 10.49 -22.92 15.35
CA ASN A 61 9.42 -23.93 15.20
C ASN A 61 10.01 -25.32 14.97
N PHE A 62 9.16 -26.34 15.09
CA PHE A 62 9.51 -27.75 14.90
C PHE A 62 8.92 -28.35 13.60
N ASP A 63 8.32 -27.55 12.71
CA ASP A 63 7.82 -27.94 11.38
C ASP A 63 8.98 -28.02 10.37
N ARG A 64 9.91 -28.95 10.63
CA ARG A 64 11.11 -29.17 9.83
C ARG A 64 11.11 -30.58 9.27
N PRO A 65 11.36 -30.77 7.96
CA PRO A 65 11.21 -32.09 7.32
C PRO A 65 12.10 -33.17 7.90
N ALA A 66 13.39 -32.90 8.15
CA ALA A 66 14.31 -33.89 8.68
C ALA A 66 14.00 -34.17 10.17
N PHE A 67 13.61 -33.14 10.93
CA PHE A 67 13.16 -33.31 12.32
C PHE A 67 11.92 -34.20 12.42
N GLN A 68 10.93 -34.03 11.56
CA GLN A 68 9.73 -34.85 11.56
C GLN A 68 10.05 -36.31 11.19
N ARG A 69 10.92 -36.54 10.18
CA ARG A 69 11.40 -37.89 9.84
C ARG A 69 12.12 -38.55 11.02
N MET A 70 12.99 -37.81 11.69
CA MET A 70 13.70 -38.29 12.90
C MET A 70 12.70 -38.72 13.98
N LEU A 71 11.64 -37.94 14.23
CA LEU A 71 10.60 -38.30 15.21
C LEU A 71 9.84 -39.57 14.81
N GLU A 72 9.54 -39.75 13.51
CA GLU A 72 8.88 -40.98 13.01
C GLU A 72 9.76 -42.20 13.17
N ASP A 73 11.06 -42.10 12.87
CA ASP A 73 12.00 -43.20 13.02
C ASP A 73 12.27 -43.51 14.51
N ALA A 74 12.26 -42.51 15.38
CA ALA A 74 12.26 -42.69 16.81
C ALA A 74 10.99 -43.44 17.31
N LYS A 75 9.80 -43.07 16.84
CA LYS A 75 8.53 -43.79 17.14
C LYS A 75 8.56 -45.25 16.67
N ARG A 76 9.18 -45.52 15.55
CA ARG A 76 9.35 -46.89 14.99
C ARG A 76 10.48 -47.67 15.66
N LYS A 77 11.16 -47.06 16.66
CA LYS A 77 12.32 -47.63 17.38
C LYS A 77 13.51 -48.00 16.48
N LYS A 78 13.65 -47.32 15.33
CA LYS A 78 14.86 -47.45 14.51
C LYS A 78 16.06 -46.74 15.17
N ILE A 79 15.79 -45.66 15.89
CA ILE A 79 16.74 -44.92 16.69
C ILE A 79 16.21 -44.80 18.13
N ASN A 80 17.12 -44.86 19.11
CA ASN A 80 16.80 -44.68 20.51
C ASN A 80 17.68 -43.63 21.21
N CYS A 81 18.52 -42.94 20.43
CA CYS A 81 19.36 -41.85 20.90
C CYS A 81 19.39 -40.75 19.82
N ILE A 82 19.32 -39.50 20.24
CA ILE A 82 19.48 -38.32 19.37
C ILE A 82 20.67 -37.51 19.93
N ILE A 83 21.61 -37.16 19.05
CA ILE A 83 22.79 -36.38 19.39
C ILE A 83 22.78 -35.08 18.62
N VAL A 84 22.97 -33.97 19.33
CA VAL A 84 23.10 -32.64 18.73
C VAL A 84 24.37 -31.94 19.25
N LYS A 85 24.86 -30.95 18.52
CA LYS A 85 25.97 -30.13 19.00
C LYS A 85 25.59 -29.41 20.30
N ASP A 86 24.47 -28.67 20.28
CA ASP A 86 23.97 -27.87 21.41
C ASP A 86 22.43 -27.85 21.40
N LEU A 87 21.80 -27.45 22.51
CA LEU A 87 20.33 -27.37 22.65
C LEU A 87 19.67 -26.43 21.63
N SER A 88 20.39 -25.42 21.17
CA SER A 88 19.85 -24.49 20.18
C SER A 88 19.61 -25.17 18.83
N ARG A 89 20.28 -26.31 18.52
CA ARG A 89 20.04 -27.14 17.34
C ARG A 89 18.68 -27.81 17.40
N LEU A 90 18.30 -28.32 18.59
CA LEU A 90 16.98 -28.88 18.81
C LEU A 90 15.90 -27.79 18.61
N GLY A 91 16.00 -26.67 19.34
CA GLY A 91 15.05 -25.58 19.24
C GLY A 91 15.44 -24.35 20.05
N ARG A 92 14.90 -23.18 19.65
CA ARG A 92 15.05 -21.90 20.36
C ARG A 92 13.76 -21.47 21.10
N ASN A 93 12.68 -22.23 20.97
CA ASN A 93 11.44 -22.03 21.72
C ASN A 93 11.51 -22.90 23.00
N TYR A 94 11.70 -22.26 24.13
CA TYR A 94 11.90 -22.96 25.41
C TYR A 94 10.72 -23.86 25.80
N ILE A 95 9.48 -23.47 25.50
CA ILE A 95 8.26 -24.25 25.81
C ILE A 95 8.26 -25.57 25.03
N GLU A 96 8.42 -25.48 23.71
CA GLU A 96 8.40 -26.67 22.84
C GLU A 96 9.67 -27.54 23.06
N THR A 97 10.85 -26.93 23.22
CA THR A 97 12.09 -27.65 23.50
C THR A 97 11.98 -28.41 24.84
N GLY A 98 11.48 -27.75 25.88
CA GLY A 98 11.21 -28.41 27.17
C GLY A 98 10.21 -29.55 27.04
N ARG A 99 9.12 -29.37 26.27
CA ARG A 99 8.14 -30.42 26.00
C ARG A 99 8.76 -31.67 25.35
N TYR A 100 9.69 -31.48 24.39
CA TYR A 100 10.41 -32.62 23.79
C TYR A 100 11.34 -33.29 24.77
N LEU A 101 12.14 -32.54 25.53
CA LEU A 101 13.14 -33.09 26.46
C LEU A 101 12.49 -33.74 27.67
N GLU A 102 11.42 -33.14 28.23
CA GLU A 102 10.84 -33.61 29.51
C GLU A 102 9.70 -34.63 29.31
N LYS A 103 8.98 -34.58 28.16
CA LYS A 103 7.80 -35.42 27.95
C LYS A 103 7.93 -36.35 26.74
N ILE A 104 8.23 -35.82 25.54
CA ILE A 104 8.12 -36.60 24.30
C ILE A 104 9.26 -37.62 24.20
N PHE A 105 10.51 -37.22 24.31
CA PHE A 105 11.65 -38.14 24.21
C PHE A 105 11.66 -39.17 25.34
N PRO A 106 11.42 -38.83 26.61
CA PRO A 106 11.27 -39.83 27.67
C PRO A 106 10.12 -40.81 27.44
N PHE A 107 8.95 -40.32 26.99
CA PHE A 107 7.80 -41.16 26.64
C PHE A 107 8.12 -42.14 25.52
N MET A 108 8.93 -41.73 24.53
CA MET A 108 9.36 -42.57 23.42
C MET A 108 10.52 -43.50 23.77
N GLY A 109 11.13 -43.33 24.94
CA GLY A 109 12.35 -44.05 25.37
C GLY A 109 13.61 -43.62 24.62
N VAL A 110 13.66 -42.37 24.15
CA VAL A 110 14.79 -41.82 23.40
C VAL A 110 15.71 -41.03 24.33
N ARG A 111 16.99 -41.43 24.35
CA ARG A 111 18.06 -40.68 25.00
C ARG A 111 18.40 -39.45 24.16
N PHE A 112 18.61 -38.31 24.79
CA PHE A 112 18.98 -37.07 24.10
C PHE A 112 20.31 -36.53 24.67
N ILE A 113 21.28 -36.23 23.79
CA ILE A 113 22.61 -35.75 24.15
C ILE A 113 22.88 -34.42 23.41
N ALA A 114 23.26 -33.37 24.15
CA ALA A 114 23.76 -32.10 23.61
C ALA A 114 25.21 -31.91 24.09
N ILE A 115 26.16 -32.07 23.14
CA ILE A 115 27.59 -32.25 23.48
C ILE A 115 28.16 -31.00 24.16
N THR A 116 28.05 -29.84 23.56
CA THR A 116 28.65 -28.59 24.10
C THR A 116 27.89 -28.01 25.29
N ASP A 117 26.65 -28.45 25.52
CA ASP A 117 25.88 -28.11 26.70
C ASP A 117 26.09 -29.08 27.86
N HIS A 118 26.88 -30.15 27.63
CA HIS A 118 27.10 -31.24 28.58
C HIS A 118 25.81 -31.86 29.12
N TYR A 119 24.77 -31.90 28.26
CA TYR A 119 23.46 -32.43 28.62
C TYR A 119 23.27 -33.85 28.07
N ASP A 120 22.89 -34.76 28.95
CA ASP A 120 22.57 -36.15 28.64
C ASP A 120 21.33 -36.59 29.45
N SER A 121 20.24 -36.91 28.78
CA SER A 121 19.00 -37.31 29.44
C SER A 121 19.08 -38.67 30.17
N ALA A 122 20.13 -39.44 29.97
CA ALA A 122 20.39 -40.72 30.67
C ALA A 122 21.33 -40.59 31.85
N ALA A 123 22.14 -39.53 31.96
CA ALA A 123 22.89 -39.21 33.14
C ALA A 123 21.89 -38.89 34.26
N GLY A 124 21.98 -39.57 35.40
CA GLY A 124 21.02 -39.43 36.50
C GLY A 124 20.79 -37.96 36.85
N SER A 125 19.55 -37.65 37.18
CA SER A 125 19.11 -36.28 37.49
C SER A 125 19.79 -35.76 38.78
N ASP A 126 20.93 -35.09 38.62
CA ASP A 126 21.35 -34.12 39.64
C ASP A 126 20.38 -32.92 39.52
N ASP A 127 19.82 -32.49 40.65
CA ASP A 127 18.82 -31.38 40.71
C ASP A 127 19.27 -30.10 40.00
N ALA A 128 20.59 -29.93 39.85
CA ALA A 128 21.18 -28.80 39.12
C ALA A 128 20.86 -28.81 37.61
N ASP A 129 20.83 -29.97 36.93
CA ASP A 129 20.59 -30.07 35.50
C ASP A 129 19.12 -29.77 35.13
N GLN A 130 18.18 -30.07 36.02
CA GLN A 130 16.75 -29.74 35.81
C GLN A 130 16.49 -28.22 35.81
N ILE A 131 17.34 -27.43 36.47
CA ILE A 131 17.23 -25.97 36.53
C ILE A 131 18.03 -25.31 35.39
N ILE A 132 19.21 -25.85 35.07
CA ILE A 132 20.13 -25.27 34.09
C ILE A 132 19.54 -25.27 32.65
N VAL A 133 18.87 -26.35 32.25
CA VAL A 133 18.32 -26.48 30.88
C VAL A 133 17.17 -25.50 30.59
N PRO A 134 16.15 -25.38 31.46
CA PRO A 134 15.12 -24.33 31.29
C PRO A 134 15.72 -22.93 31.29
N PHE A 135 16.74 -22.66 32.12
CA PHE A 135 17.39 -21.35 32.20
C PHE A 135 18.18 -21.02 30.92
N LYS A 136 18.97 -21.97 30.38
CA LYS A 136 19.65 -21.80 29.09
C LYS A 136 18.65 -21.55 27.95
N ASN A 137 17.55 -22.29 27.92
CA ASN A 137 16.50 -22.08 26.91
C ASN A 137 15.81 -20.71 27.04
N LEU A 138 15.59 -20.22 28.26
CA LEU A 138 15.05 -18.89 28.51
C LEU A 138 16.00 -17.77 28.01
N ILE A 139 17.31 -17.92 28.32
CA ILE A 139 18.34 -16.99 27.84
C ILE A 139 18.38 -16.96 26.30
N ASN A 140 18.35 -18.13 25.66
CA ASN A 140 18.33 -18.21 24.20
C ASN A 140 17.07 -17.53 23.56
N ASP A 141 15.91 -17.68 24.20
CA ASP A 141 14.69 -16.99 23.76
C ASP A 141 14.77 -15.46 23.93
N ALA A 142 15.29 -15.02 25.08
CA ALA A 142 15.55 -13.62 25.37
C ALA A 142 16.54 -13.00 24.36
N TYR A 143 17.61 -13.69 24.02
CA TYR A 143 18.59 -13.29 23.02
C TYR A 143 17.98 -13.15 21.62
N CYS A 144 17.17 -14.13 21.18
CA CYS A 144 16.45 -14.05 19.90
C CYS A 144 15.48 -12.87 19.86
N ARG A 145 14.81 -12.57 20.97
CA ARG A 145 13.94 -11.41 21.10
C ARG A 145 14.70 -10.10 20.98
N ASP A 146 15.83 -9.97 21.67
CA ASP A 146 16.67 -8.78 21.64
C ASP A 146 17.21 -8.51 20.23
N ILE A 147 17.77 -9.52 19.56
CA ILE A 147 18.20 -9.42 18.15
C ILE A 147 17.04 -8.96 17.26
N SER A 148 15.85 -9.55 17.42
CA SER A 148 14.68 -9.17 16.61
C SER A 148 14.27 -7.72 16.85
N ILE A 149 14.39 -7.19 18.06
CA ILE A 149 14.12 -5.78 18.37
C ILE A 149 15.17 -4.88 17.69
N LYS A 150 16.46 -5.22 17.83
CA LYS A 150 17.56 -4.46 17.22
C LYS A 150 17.46 -4.39 15.70
N ILE A 151 17.21 -5.54 15.03
CA ILE A 151 17.02 -5.58 13.57
C ILE A 151 15.84 -4.70 13.15
N ARG A 152 14.69 -4.78 13.84
CA ARG A 152 13.52 -3.95 13.52
C ARG A 152 13.81 -2.47 13.69
N SER A 153 14.48 -2.10 14.78
CA SER A 153 14.89 -0.71 15.02
C SER A 153 15.80 -0.18 13.91
N GLN A 154 16.81 -0.96 13.49
CA GLN A 154 17.68 -0.59 12.37
C GLN A 154 16.93 -0.45 11.05
N LEU A 155 16.01 -1.39 10.75
CA LEU A 155 15.19 -1.31 9.55
C LEU A 155 14.25 -0.10 9.57
N ASP A 156 13.73 0.29 10.73
CA ASP A 156 12.88 1.48 10.86
C ASP A 156 13.68 2.78 10.68
N VAL A 157 14.91 2.84 11.17
CA VAL A 157 15.83 3.96 10.88
C VAL A 157 16.12 4.05 9.38
N LYS A 158 16.47 2.92 8.74
CA LYS A 158 16.69 2.88 7.29
C LYS A 158 15.48 3.35 6.49
N ARG A 159 14.27 2.93 6.86
CA ARG A 159 13.01 3.39 6.21
C ARG A 159 12.82 4.89 6.33
N LYS A 160 13.02 5.45 7.54
CA LYS A 160 12.89 6.88 7.80
C LYS A 160 13.91 7.71 7.03
N ASN A 161 15.09 7.15 6.76
CA ASN A 161 16.12 7.77 5.93
C ASN A 161 15.91 7.56 4.42
N GLY A 162 14.76 7.00 3.99
CA GLY A 162 14.46 6.76 2.58
C GLY A 162 15.26 5.63 1.93
N GLN A 163 16.02 4.85 2.71
CA GLN A 163 16.81 3.74 2.19
C GLN A 163 15.92 2.56 1.78
N PHE A 164 16.18 1.99 0.60
CA PHE A 164 15.47 0.81 0.13
C PHE A 164 15.91 -0.45 0.90
N ILE A 165 14.96 -1.10 1.57
CA ILE A 165 15.24 -2.33 2.35
C ILE A 165 14.67 -3.60 1.72
N GLY A 166 13.99 -3.51 0.59
CA GLY A 166 13.41 -4.67 -0.10
C GLY A 166 14.47 -5.60 -0.70
N ASN A 167 14.16 -6.89 -0.82
CA ASN A 167 15.07 -7.84 -1.46
C ASN A 167 15.23 -7.57 -2.96
N PHE A 168 14.16 -7.18 -3.63
CA PHE A 168 14.11 -6.93 -5.07
C PHE A 168 13.47 -5.57 -5.34
N ALA A 169 14.09 -4.79 -6.22
CA ALA A 169 13.56 -3.51 -6.69
C ALA A 169 12.23 -3.68 -7.45
N ALA A 170 11.43 -2.62 -7.53
CA ALA A 170 10.25 -2.59 -8.39
C ALA A 170 10.65 -2.68 -9.87
N TYR A 171 9.72 -3.07 -10.74
CA TYR A 171 9.94 -3.07 -12.20
C TYR A 171 10.24 -1.63 -12.66
N GLY A 172 11.28 -1.42 -13.45
CA GLY A 172 11.77 -0.09 -13.82
C GLY A 172 12.99 0.38 -13.00
N TYR A 173 13.32 -0.33 -11.91
CA TYR A 173 14.49 -0.03 -11.09
C TYR A 173 15.34 -1.25 -10.80
N LEU A 174 16.60 -1.01 -10.52
CA LEU A 174 17.60 -1.95 -10.01
C LEU A 174 18.14 -1.44 -8.68
N LYS A 175 18.76 -2.33 -7.92
CA LYS A 175 19.59 -1.91 -6.78
C LYS A 175 20.93 -1.44 -7.29
N ASP A 176 21.43 -0.36 -6.73
CA ASP A 176 22.78 0.11 -7.00
C ASP A 176 23.79 -0.98 -6.57
N PRO A 177 24.75 -1.35 -7.43
CA PRO A 177 25.79 -2.30 -7.07
C PRO A 177 26.67 -1.84 -5.91
N GLU A 178 26.91 -0.53 -5.78
CA GLU A 178 27.72 0.07 -4.72
C GLU A 178 26.95 0.26 -3.40
N ASP A 179 25.67 0.69 -3.49
CA ASP A 179 24.77 0.81 -2.33
C ASP A 179 23.47 0.04 -2.55
N LYS A 180 23.37 -1.16 -2.00
CA LYS A 180 22.17 -2.01 -2.09
C LYS A 180 20.90 -1.39 -1.47
N ASN A 181 21.02 -0.28 -0.76
CA ASN A 181 19.91 0.47 -0.19
C ASN A 181 19.48 1.67 -1.06
N HIS A 182 20.15 1.91 -2.18
CA HIS A 182 19.79 2.89 -3.20
C HIS A 182 19.19 2.20 -4.44
N LEU A 183 18.32 2.94 -5.17
CA LEU A 183 17.70 2.47 -6.41
C LEU A 183 18.22 3.29 -7.59
N ILE A 184 18.61 2.59 -8.68
CA ILE A 184 18.97 3.18 -9.96
C ILE A 184 17.97 2.77 -11.03
N VAL A 185 17.81 3.59 -12.07
CA VAL A 185 16.85 3.33 -13.16
C VAL A 185 17.35 2.17 -14.03
N ASP A 186 16.47 1.23 -14.36
CA ASP A 186 16.65 0.22 -15.41
C ASP A 186 15.98 0.75 -16.69
N GLU A 187 16.75 1.32 -17.60
CA GLU A 187 16.22 2.06 -18.75
C GLU A 187 15.21 1.25 -19.58
N TYR A 188 15.49 -0.02 -19.87
CA TYR A 188 14.56 -0.86 -20.62
C TYR A 188 13.21 -1.01 -19.89
N ALA A 189 13.25 -1.34 -18.61
CA ALA A 189 12.03 -1.53 -17.83
C ALA A 189 11.35 -0.18 -17.52
N ALA A 190 12.12 0.90 -17.39
CA ALA A 190 11.61 2.26 -17.21
C ALA A 190 10.84 2.74 -18.44
N ASP A 191 11.31 2.45 -19.65
CA ASP A 191 10.57 2.79 -20.88
C ASP A 191 9.22 2.08 -20.96
N ILE A 192 9.14 0.84 -20.51
CA ILE A 192 7.85 0.15 -20.41
C ILE A 192 6.94 0.79 -19.35
N VAL A 193 7.48 1.25 -18.22
CA VAL A 193 6.71 2.01 -17.23
C VAL A 193 6.20 3.32 -17.83
N ARG A 194 7.04 4.08 -18.52
CA ARG A 194 6.64 5.32 -19.24
C ARG A 194 5.53 5.02 -20.26
N LEU A 195 5.66 3.94 -21.03
CA LEU A 195 4.63 3.51 -21.97
C LEU A 195 3.29 3.18 -21.30
N ILE A 196 3.31 2.49 -20.15
CA ILE A 196 2.09 2.17 -19.38
C ILE A 196 1.38 3.45 -18.93
N PHE A 197 2.12 4.42 -18.40
CA PHE A 197 1.55 5.71 -18.00
C PHE A 197 1.02 6.49 -19.19
N ASN A 198 1.74 6.58 -20.29
CA ASN A 198 1.29 7.27 -21.52
C ASN A 198 0.01 6.64 -22.08
N LEU A 199 -0.05 5.31 -22.18
CA LEU A 199 -1.27 4.63 -22.63
C LEU A 199 -2.46 4.87 -21.69
N LYS A 200 -2.20 4.99 -20.37
CA LYS A 200 -3.27 5.34 -19.42
C LYS A 200 -3.76 6.77 -19.61
N ILE A 201 -2.86 7.71 -19.82
CA ILE A 201 -3.14 9.12 -20.16
C ILE A 201 -3.96 9.20 -21.46
N ASP A 202 -3.61 8.40 -22.48
CA ASP A 202 -4.33 8.29 -23.76
C ASP A 202 -5.73 7.63 -23.61
N GLY A 203 -6.15 7.27 -22.38
CA GLY A 203 -7.47 6.73 -22.09
C GLY A 203 -7.61 5.22 -22.26
N TYR A 204 -6.52 4.47 -22.36
CA TYR A 204 -6.60 3.00 -22.38
C TYR A 204 -6.99 2.45 -21.02
N SER A 205 -7.82 1.40 -21.01
CA SER A 205 -8.09 0.66 -19.77
C SER A 205 -6.89 -0.17 -19.36
N SER A 206 -6.76 -0.47 -18.06
CA SER A 206 -5.68 -1.33 -17.55
C SER A 206 -5.66 -2.71 -18.21
N GLN A 207 -6.84 -3.25 -18.58
CA GLN A 207 -6.95 -4.49 -19.36
C GLN A 207 -6.33 -4.33 -20.75
N ARG A 208 -6.68 -3.25 -21.46
CA ARG A 208 -6.16 -3.02 -22.81
C ARG A 208 -4.66 -2.72 -22.84
N ILE A 209 -4.14 -2.09 -21.79
CA ILE A 209 -2.70 -1.89 -21.62
C ILE A 209 -2.01 -3.25 -21.46
N ALA A 210 -2.54 -4.12 -20.59
CA ALA A 210 -2.02 -5.46 -20.41
C ALA A 210 -2.03 -6.29 -21.71
N ASP A 211 -3.16 -6.27 -22.45
CA ASP A 211 -3.29 -6.95 -23.73
C ASP A 211 -2.25 -6.46 -24.74
N ARG A 212 -2.05 -5.13 -24.84
CA ARG A 212 -1.07 -4.54 -25.75
C ARG A 212 0.36 -4.93 -25.42
N LEU A 213 0.73 -4.95 -24.14
CA LEU A 213 2.07 -5.39 -23.71
C LEU A 213 2.28 -6.89 -24.01
N ASN A 214 1.24 -7.71 -23.88
CA ASN A 214 1.27 -9.11 -24.25
C ASN A 214 1.39 -9.29 -25.77
N GLU A 215 0.66 -8.51 -26.58
CA GLU A 215 0.76 -8.48 -28.04
C GLU A 215 2.19 -8.08 -28.51
N MET A 216 2.85 -7.17 -27.78
CA MET A 216 4.23 -6.74 -28.05
C MET A 216 5.29 -7.74 -27.56
N GLY A 217 4.90 -8.80 -26.85
CA GLY A 217 5.85 -9.78 -26.29
C GLY A 217 6.70 -9.26 -25.13
N VAL A 218 6.27 -8.17 -24.47
CA VAL A 218 7.01 -7.60 -23.32
C VAL A 218 6.87 -8.53 -22.12
N LEU A 219 8.02 -8.91 -21.52
CA LEU A 219 8.03 -9.79 -20.35
C LEU A 219 7.38 -9.11 -19.14
N PRO A 220 6.45 -9.79 -18.42
CA PRO A 220 5.90 -9.27 -17.18
C PRO A 220 6.95 -9.21 -16.07
N PRO A 221 6.74 -8.40 -15.00
CA PRO A 221 7.77 -8.10 -14.00
C PRO A 221 8.45 -9.32 -13.36
N LEU A 222 7.73 -10.41 -13.16
CA LEU A 222 8.27 -11.66 -12.60
C LEU A 222 9.27 -12.31 -13.56
N GLU A 223 8.85 -12.50 -14.82
CA GLU A 223 9.67 -13.17 -15.83
C GLU A 223 10.86 -12.30 -16.28
N TYR A 224 10.67 -10.99 -16.30
CA TYR A 224 11.77 -10.06 -16.53
C TYR A 224 12.86 -10.19 -15.47
N LYS A 225 12.52 -10.30 -14.19
CA LYS A 225 13.51 -10.54 -13.12
C LYS A 225 14.22 -11.87 -13.28
N ARG A 226 13.50 -12.92 -13.67
CA ARG A 226 14.07 -14.26 -13.95
C ARG A 226 15.01 -14.24 -15.14
N SER A 227 14.64 -13.57 -16.23
CA SER A 227 15.51 -13.44 -17.42
C SER A 227 16.82 -12.70 -17.12
N ARG A 228 16.82 -11.84 -16.09
CA ARG A 228 18.01 -11.16 -15.57
C ARG A 228 18.82 -12.02 -14.57
N GLY A 229 18.49 -13.30 -14.41
CA GLY A 229 19.20 -14.22 -13.50
C GLY A 229 18.89 -13.99 -12.01
N MET A 230 17.88 -13.19 -11.66
CA MET A 230 17.51 -12.98 -10.26
C MET A 230 16.76 -14.19 -9.72
N ASN A 231 17.22 -14.75 -8.60
CA ASN A 231 16.54 -15.85 -7.91
C ASN A 231 15.27 -15.35 -7.19
N TYR A 232 14.27 -14.91 -7.98
CA TYR A 232 13.01 -14.37 -7.48
C TYR A 232 11.93 -15.44 -7.46
N ASN A 233 11.53 -15.87 -6.27
CA ASN A 233 10.43 -16.80 -6.07
C ASN A 233 9.26 -16.08 -5.37
N SER A 234 8.18 -15.81 -6.11
CA SER A 234 7.03 -15.07 -5.60
C SER A 234 6.03 -15.93 -4.82
N GLY A 235 6.21 -17.25 -4.77
CA GLY A 235 5.20 -18.19 -4.24
C GLY A 235 3.95 -18.32 -5.12
N PHE A 236 3.76 -17.50 -6.13
CA PHE A 236 2.73 -17.70 -7.16
C PHE A 236 3.23 -18.68 -8.21
N ARG A 237 2.38 -19.67 -8.54
CA ARG A 237 2.66 -20.55 -9.68
C ARG A 237 2.59 -19.70 -10.95
N SER A 238 3.72 -19.48 -11.63
CA SER A 238 3.71 -19.00 -13.00
C SER A 238 3.15 -20.12 -13.88
N GLY A 239 2.12 -19.80 -14.68
CA GLY A 239 1.66 -20.69 -15.73
C GLY A 239 2.76 -20.89 -16.79
N SER A 240 2.54 -21.83 -17.71
CA SER A 240 3.43 -22.09 -18.86
C SER A 240 3.56 -20.88 -19.80
N ASP A 241 2.69 -19.89 -19.70
CA ASP A 241 2.66 -18.67 -20.53
C ASP A 241 2.43 -17.44 -19.65
N PRO A 242 3.50 -16.80 -19.12
CA PRO A 242 3.39 -15.66 -18.23
C PRO A 242 2.93 -14.42 -19.01
N LYS A 243 1.83 -13.80 -18.55
CA LYS A 243 1.20 -12.62 -19.17
C LYS A 243 1.08 -11.46 -18.21
N TRP A 244 1.10 -10.24 -18.78
CA TRP A 244 0.68 -9.06 -18.06
C TRP A 244 -0.78 -9.19 -17.63
N ALA A 245 -1.06 -8.88 -16.39
CA ALA A 245 -2.40 -8.87 -15.81
C ALA A 245 -2.80 -7.46 -15.39
N VAL A 246 -4.11 -7.18 -15.35
CA VAL A 246 -4.67 -5.91 -14.87
C VAL A 246 -4.13 -5.50 -13.50
N THR A 247 -3.99 -6.48 -12.61
CA THR A 247 -3.44 -6.25 -11.26
C THR A 247 -2.00 -5.74 -11.27
N SER A 248 -1.17 -6.21 -12.22
CA SER A 248 0.21 -5.75 -12.38
C SER A 248 0.25 -4.30 -12.90
N ILE A 249 -0.58 -3.99 -13.89
CA ILE A 249 -0.72 -2.63 -14.43
C ILE A 249 -1.19 -1.66 -13.33
N ASN A 250 -2.25 -1.99 -12.60
CA ASN A 250 -2.77 -1.13 -11.54
C ASN A 250 -1.75 -0.92 -10.41
N ARG A 251 -0.96 -1.94 -10.06
CA ARG A 251 0.12 -1.79 -9.07
C ARG A 251 1.22 -0.84 -9.54
N ILE A 252 1.56 -0.86 -10.82
CA ILE A 252 2.52 0.09 -11.41
C ILE A 252 1.93 1.50 -11.39
N LEU A 253 0.71 1.70 -11.88
CA LEU A 253 0.07 3.01 -11.95
C LEU A 253 -0.15 3.68 -10.58
N GLN A 254 -0.26 2.90 -9.48
CA GLN A 254 -0.50 3.40 -8.12
C GLN A 254 0.76 3.49 -7.26
N ASN A 255 1.95 3.19 -7.80
CA ASN A 255 3.14 3.11 -7.00
C ASN A 255 3.92 4.44 -7.01
N GLU A 256 3.90 5.15 -5.90
CA GLU A 256 4.61 6.41 -5.68
C GLU A 256 6.13 6.32 -5.87
N LEU A 257 6.69 5.10 -5.91
CA LEU A 257 8.11 4.88 -6.20
C LEU A 257 8.52 5.49 -7.55
N TYR A 258 7.63 5.50 -8.54
CA TYR A 258 7.93 6.02 -9.88
C TYR A 258 8.10 7.54 -9.96
N ILE A 259 7.72 8.26 -8.92
CA ILE A 259 7.95 9.71 -8.77
C ILE A 259 9.11 10.03 -7.81
N GLY A 260 9.97 9.05 -7.50
CA GLY A 260 11.11 9.24 -6.60
C GLY A 260 10.78 9.15 -5.11
N THR A 261 9.54 8.82 -4.75
CA THR A 261 9.09 8.72 -3.35
C THR A 261 9.18 7.30 -2.84
N MET A 262 9.98 7.07 -1.81
CA MET A 262 10.12 5.77 -1.15
C MET A 262 8.98 5.53 -0.16
N VAL A 263 8.11 4.55 -0.44
CA VAL A 263 6.98 4.19 0.43
C VAL A 263 7.17 2.81 1.01
N GLN A 264 7.43 2.75 2.31
CA GLN A 264 7.74 1.51 3.03
C GLN A 264 6.91 1.39 4.32
N GLY A 265 7.08 0.29 5.07
CA GLY A 265 6.36 0.09 6.33
C GLY A 265 4.90 -0.36 6.14
N LYS A 266 4.53 -0.89 4.96
CA LYS A 266 3.13 -1.30 4.64
C LYS A 266 2.63 -2.48 5.47
N ASN A 267 3.54 -3.29 6.03
CA ASN A 267 3.22 -4.47 6.83
C ASN A 267 4.14 -4.56 8.05
N ARG A 268 3.61 -5.08 9.16
CA ARG A 268 4.36 -5.33 10.40
C ARG A 268 4.22 -6.79 10.81
N LYS A 269 5.33 -7.46 11.14
CA LYS A 269 5.29 -8.78 11.77
C LYS A 269 4.76 -8.64 13.20
N ILE A 270 3.83 -9.51 13.60
CA ILE A 270 3.22 -9.50 14.92
C ILE A 270 4.31 -9.68 16.01
N ASN A 271 5.12 -10.71 15.86
CA ASN A 271 6.28 -10.95 16.71
C ASN A 271 7.33 -11.80 15.96
N TYR A 272 8.48 -12.11 16.59
CA TYR A 272 9.56 -12.87 15.97
C TYR A 272 9.25 -14.37 15.84
N LYS A 273 8.31 -14.91 16.62
CA LYS A 273 7.91 -16.33 16.61
C LYS A 273 6.85 -16.63 15.53
N VAL A 274 6.04 -15.64 15.16
CA VAL A 274 4.92 -15.81 14.23
C VAL A 274 5.28 -15.28 12.84
N LYS A 275 5.18 -16.13 11.84
CA LYS A 275 5.46 -15.76 10.43
C LYS A 275 4.41 -14.79 9.84
N LYS A 276 3.25 -14.67 10.47
CA LYS A 276 2.13 -13.83 9.99
C LYS A 276 2.47 -12.33 10.13
N SER A 277 2.22 -11.57 9.07
CA SER A 277 2.28 -10.10 9.08
C SER A 277 0.89 -9.49 9.05
N SER A 278 0.73 -8.35 9.69
CA SER A 278 -0.49 -7.53 9.68
C SER A 278 -0.25 -6.30 8.80
N PRO A 279 -1.21 -5.90 7.96
CA PRO A 279 -1.12 -4.65 7.21
C PRO A 279 -1.19 -3.45 8.17
N ILE A 280 -0.50 -2.38 7.79
CA ILE A 280 -0.51 -1.09 8.48
C ILE A 280 -1.40 -0.15 7.67
N ALA A 281 -2.20 0.67 8.34
CA ALA A 281 -3.04 1.68 7.69
C ALA A 281 -2.19 2.65 6.84
N ARG A 282 -2.75 3.15 5.73
CA ARG A 282 -2.02 3.95 4.73
C ARG A 282 -1.41 5.22 5.32
N GLU A 283 -2.07 5.81 6.29
CA GLU A 283 -1.65 7.02 7.01
C GLU A 283 -0.34 6.81 7.79
N ASN A 284 -0.09 5.57 8.23
CA ASN A 284 1.08 5.20 9.03
C ASN A 284 2.23 4.63 8.17
N TRP A 285 2.14 4.69 6.85
CA TRP A 285 3.24 4.31 5.98
C TRP A 285 4.34 5.36 6.02
N ILE A 286 5.57 4.91 5.97
CA ILE A 286 6.73 5.81 5.92
C ILE A 286 6.94 6.23 4.48
N ARG A 287 6.79 7.55 4.21
CA ARG A 287 7.04 8.18 2.92
C ARG A 287 8.25 9.10 3.03
N VAL A 288 9.18 8.97 2.10
CA VAL A 288 10.35 9.84 1.98
C VAL A 288 10.50 10.23 0.52
N GLU A 289 10.43 11.50 0.23
CA GLU A 289 10.49 12.05 -1.12
C GLU A 289 11.95 12.18 -1.61
N ASN A 290 12.13 12.23 -2.93
CA ASN A 290 13.42 12.49 -3.57
C ASN A 290 14.55 11.53 -3.15
N THR A 291 14.23 10.25 -2.96
CA THR A 291 15.22 9.23 -2.55
C THR A 291 15.96 8.59 -3.72
N HIS A 292 15.45 8.71 -4.93
CA HIS A 292 16.01 8.14 -6.16
C HIS A 292 15.43 8.86 -7.38
N GLU A 293 16.01 8.63 -8.55
CA GLU A 293 15.57 9.25 -9.80
C GLU A 293 14.15 8.83 -10.17
N ALA A 294 13.30 9.82 -10.47
CA ALA A 294 11.91 9.61 -10.88
C ALA A 294 11.83 9.14 -12.34
N ILE A 295 11.10 8.06 -12.63
CA ILE A 295 10.80 7.61 -14.00
C ILE A 295 9.65 8.41 -14.61
N ILE A 296 8.69 8.83 -13.80
CA ILE A 296 7.48 9.54 -14.19
C ILE A 296 7.44 10.91 -13.51
N PRO A 297 7.16 11.99 -14.26
CA PRO A 297 6.92 13.30 -13.66
C PRO A 297 5.73 13.27 -12.70
N GLU A 298 5.82 13.99 -11.59
CA GLU A 298 4.78 14.02 -10.56
C GLU A 298 3.42 14.45 -11.12
N GLU A 299 3.37 15.46 -11.98
CA GLU A 299 2.12 15.90 -12.64
C GLU A 299 1.43 14.77 -13.41
N SER A 300 2.20 13.96 -14.16
CA SER A 300 1.68 12.83 -14.92
C SER A 300 1.16 11.72 -13.99
N PHE A 301 1.83 11.49 -12.87
CA PHE A 301 1.40 10.53 -11.87
C PHE A 301 0.09 10.97 -11.22
N GLN A 302 0.00 12.21 -10.73
CA GLN A 302 -1.21 12.77 -10.12
C GLN A 302 -2.40 12.73 -11.10
N TYR A 303 -2.17 13.08 -12.36
CA TYR A 303 -3.18 12.96 -13.39
C TYR A 303 -3.69 11.53 -13.55
N VAL A 304 -2.79 10.54 -13.55
CA VAL A 304 -3.19 9.13 -13.62
C VAL A 304 -3.95 8.69 -12.36
N GLN A 305 -3.59 9.18 -11.15
CA GLN A 305 -4.37 8.89 -9.95
C GLN A 305 -5.81 9.39 -10.09
N SER A 306 -6.03 10.61 -10.56
CA SER A 306 -7.38 11.14 -10.80
C SER A 306 -8.15 10.31 -11.83
N LEU A 307 -7.47 9.75 -12.84
CA LEU A 307 -8.11 8.81 -13.79
C LEU A 307 -8.52 7.48 -13.16
N LEU A 308 -7.80 7.02 -12.13
CA LEU A 308 -8.09 5.77 -11.43
C LEU A 308 -9.24 5.90 -10.44
N GLU A 309 -9.48 7.08 -9.89
CA GLU A 309 -10.61 7.38 -8.99
C GLU A 309 -11.95 7.47 -9.75
N ILE A 310 -11.90 7.86 -11.02
CA ILE A 310 -13.10 7.94 -11.83
C ILE A 310 -13.60 6.54 -12.19
N ASP A 311 -14.82 6.19 -11.78
CA ASP A 311 -15.46 4.90 -12.16
C ASP A 311 -15.76 4.86 -13.67
N THR A 312 -14.79 4.38 -14.44
CA THR A 312 -14.92 4.20 -15.88
C THR A 312 -15.09 2.73 -16.23
N ARG A 313 -16.32 2.21 -16.12
CA ARG A 313 -16.65 0.87 -16.64
C ARG A 313 -16.69 0.89 -18.14
N ILE A 314 -15.77 0.18 -18.80
CA ILE A 314 -15.68 0.08 -20.26
C ILE A 314 -16.39 -1.19 -20.71
N ALA A 315 -17.24 -1.06 -21.75
CA ALA A 315 -17.85 -2.23 -22.37
C ALA A 315 -16.78 -3.16 -22.99
N PRO A 316 -16.90 -4.52 -22.86
CA PRO A 316 -15.84 -5.49 -23.19
C PRO A 316 -15.27 -5.42 -24.61
N LYS A 317 -15.98 -4.80 -25.57
CA LYS A 317 -15.58 -4.73 -27.00
C LYS A 317 -14.98 -3.38 -27.41
N ARG A 318 -14.65 -2.45 -26.49
CA ARG A 318 -14.19 -1.09 -26.83
C ARG A 318 -12.74 -0.84 -26.50
N LYS A 319 -12.10 0.02 -27.31
CA LYS A 319 -10.66 0.30 -27.25
C LYS A 319 -10.28 1.47 -26.33
N SER A 320 -11.21 2.41 -26.04
CA SER A 320 -10.93 3.62 -25.23
C SER A 320 -12.14 4.07 -24.43
N VAL A 321 -11.89 4.85 -23.39
CA VAL A 321 -12.91 5.52 -22.56
C VAL A 321 -13.56 6.66 -23.36
N TYR A 322 -14.86 6.87 -23.20
CA TYR A 322 -15.52 8.02 -23.81
C TYR A 322 -15.14 9.35 -23.13
N LEU A 323 -15.27 10.45 -23.88
CA LEU A 323 -14.91 11.79 -23.44
C LEU A 323 -15.47 12.15 -22.05
N PHE A 324 -16.75 11.93 -21.79
CA PHE A 324 -17.42 12.27 -20.53
C PHE A 324 -17.73 11.05 -19.65
N SER A 325 -17.13 9.88 -19.92
CA SER A 325 -17.36 8.69 -19.09
C SER A 325 -16.91 8.91 -17.65
N GLY A 326 -17.80 8.68 -16.68
CA GLY A 326 -17.54 8.86 -15.24
C GLY A 326 -17.77 10.30 -14.74
N PHE A 327 -18.06 11.27 -15.63
CA PHE A 327 -18.30 12.67 -15.25
C PHE A 327 -19.78 13.04 -15.26
N VAL A 328 -20.62 12.36 -16.04
CA VAL A 328 -22.04 12.72 -16.20
C VAL A 328 -22.88 12.01 -15.16
N ARG A 329 -23.56 12.77 -14.33
CA ARG A 329 -24.44 12.30 -13.26
C ARG A 329 -25.88 12.74 -13.49
N CYS A 330 -26.80 11.94 -12.97
CA CYS A 330 -28.22 12.27 -12.97
C CYS A 330 -28.54 13.25 -11.83
N GLY A 331 -29.22 14.36 -12.10
CA GLY A 331 -29.57 15.36 -11.11
C GLY A 331 -30.60 14.89 -10.06
N ASP A 332 -31.44 13.89 -10.38
CA ASP A 332 -32.44 13.37 -9.46
C ASP A 332 -31.88 12.32 -8.51
N CYS A 333 -31.13 11.33 -9.00
CA CYS A 333 -30.65 10.20 -8.19
C CYS A 333 -29.14 10.22 -7.90
N GLY A 334 -28.37 11.17 -8.45
CA GLY A 334 -26.93 11.28 -8.24
C GLY A 334 -26.08 10.21 -8.94
N GLU A 335 -26.69 9.17 -9.52
CA GLU A 335 -26.00 8.06 -10.13
C GLU A 335 -25.42 8.38 -11.51
N ASN A 336 -24.42 7.62 -11.93
CA ASN A 336 -23.75 7.81 -13.22
C ASN A 336 -24.70 7.65 -14.40
N MET A 337 -24.57 8.50 -15.41
CA MET A 337 -25.24 8.35 -16.68
C MET A 337 -24.39 7.56 -17.67
N VAL A 338 -25.00 6.58 -18.33
CA VAL A 338 -24.33 5.64 -19.22
C VAL A 338 -24.53 6.03 -20.69
N LYS A 339 -23.45 6.08 -21.47
CA LYS A 339 -23.51 6.35 -22.91
C LYS A 339 -24.11 5.19 -23.68
N ARG A 340 -25.08 5.52 -24.56
CA ARG A 340 -25.63 4.63 -25.60
C ARG A 340 -25.49 5.25 -26.98
N SER A 341 -25.37 4.39 -28.00
CA SER A 341 -25.39 4.81 -29.39
C SER A 341 -26.48 4.07 -30.15
N THR A 342 -27.23 4.81 -30.97
CA THR A 342 -28.20 4.25 -31.91
C THR A 342 -27.84 4.70 -33.33
N THR A 343 -28.07 3.82 -34.30
CA THR A 343 -27.85 4.16 -35.72
C THR A 343 -29.21 4.29 -36.39
N LYS A 344 -29.52 5.50 -36.92
CA LYS A 344 -30.72 5.76 -37.74
C LYS A 344 -30.28 6.27 -39.10
N LYS A 345 -30.78 5.65 -40.19
CA LYS A 345 -30.45 6.05 -41.57
C LYS A 345 -28.95 6.26 -41.82
N GLY A 346 -28.11 5.32 -41.35
CA GLY A 346 -26.64 5.37 -41.49
C GLY A 346 -25.91 6.37 -40.59
N LYS A 347 -26.62 7.26 -39.89
CA LYS A 347 -26.02 8.21 -38.93
C LYS A 347 -26.06 7.65 -37.50
N LYS A 348 -24.94 7.75 -36.80
CA LYS A 348 -24.76 7.32 -35.40
C LYS A 348 -25.09 8.48 -34.48
N TYR A 349 -26.01 8.24 -33.56
CA TYR A 349 -26.41 9.18 -32.50
C TYR A 349 -25.96 8.63 -31.15
N CYS A 350 -25.34 9.48 -30.35
CA CYS A 350 -24.83 9.12 -29.01
C CYS A 350 -25.60 9.91 -27.96
N TYR A 351 -26.02 9.20 -26.90
CA TYR A 351 -26.79 9.77 -25.79
C TYR A 351 -26.27 9.25 -24.47
N TYR A 352 -26.40 10.05 -23.42
CA TYR A 352 -26.25 9.65 -22.04
C TYR A 352 -27.62 9.47 -21.40
N HIS A 353 -27.80 8.40 -20.62
CA HIS A 353 -29.05 8.15 -19.90
C HIS A 353 -28.76 7.61 -18.50
N CYS A 354 -29.64 7.90 -17.54
CA CYS A 354 -29.52 7.49 -16.16
C CYS A 354 -29.41 5.96 -16.03
N SER A 355 -28.45 5.47 -15.26
CA SER A 355 -28.24 4.04 -15.03
C SER A 355 -29.36 3.43 -14.19
N THR A 356 -29.83 4.14 -13.17
CA THR A 356 -30.92 3.75 -12.26
C THR A 356 -32.24 3.56 -13.02
N TYR A 357 -32.60 4.53 -13.86
CA TYR A 357 -33.76 4.39 -14.74
C TYR A 357 -33.64 3.18 -15.70
N LYS A 358 -32.47 2.97 -16.26
CA LYS A 358 -32.20 1.82 -17.13
C LYS A 358 -32.41 0.49 -16.42
N ASN A 359 -31.99 0.40 -15.17
CA ASN A 359 -32.08 -0.81 -14.34
C ASN A 359 -33.49 -0.97 -13.70
N LYS A 360 -34.40 -0.02 -13.93
CA LYS A 360 -35.75 0.02 -13.31
C LYS A 360 -35.72 0.16 -11.78
N GLU A 361 -34.77 0.91 -11.27
CA GLU A 361 -34.52 1.12 -9.84
C GLU A 361 -35.10 2.46 -9.33
N GLY A 362 -36.15 2.98 -9.95
CA GLY A 362 -36.99 4.06 -9.38
C GLY A 362 -36.63 5.49 -9.75
N CYS A 363 -35.79 5.76 -10.77
CA CYS A 363 -35.54 7.12 -11.27
C CYS A 363 -36.40 7.44 -12.50
N SER A 364 -36.56 8.74 -12.81
CA SER A 364 -37.23 9.23 -14.02
C SER A 364 -36.33 9.15 -15.27
N SER A 365 -36.91 9.30 -16.46
CA SER A 365 -36.19 9.19 -17.73
C SER A 365 -35.36 10.44 -18.02
N HIS A 366 -34.05 10.39 -17.74
CA HIS A 366 -33.09 11.41 -18.12
C HIS A 366 -32.29 10.95 -19.35
N LEU A 367 -32.41 11.68 -20.45
CA LEU A 367 -31.71 11.41 -21.71
C LEU A 367 -31.20 12.72 -22.30
N ILE A 368 -29.88 12.79 -22.58
CA ILE A 368 -29.24 13.94 -23.20
C ILE A 368 -28.29 13.51 -24.31
N SER A 369 -28.22 14.31 -25.41
CA SER A 369 -27.28 14.00 -26.49
C SER A 369 -25.84 14.35 -26.12
N GLU A 370 -24.88 13.52 -26.54
CA GLU A 370 -23.45 13.78 -26.33
C GLU A 370 -23.02 15.11 -26.98
N LYS A 371 -23.57 15.43 -28.16
CA LYS A 371 -23.26 16.67 -28.85
C LYS A 371 -23.64 17.90 -28.02
N MET A 372 -24.80 17.87 -27.37
CA MET A 372 -25.25 18.97 -26.51
C MET A 372 -24.38 19.15 -25.29
N ILE A 373 -24.04 18.06 -24.60
CA ILE A 373 -23.09 18.11 -23.46
C ILE A 373 -21.75 18.70 -23.94
N TYR A 374 -21.25 18.25 -25.08
CA TYR A 374 -19.98 18.73 -25.63
C TYR A 374 -19.97 20.24 -25.89
N GLU A 375 -21.02 20.75 -26.55
CA GLU A 375 -21.14 22.17 -26.87
C GLU A 375 -21.24 23.03 -25.61
N VAL A 376 -22.09 22.63 -24.66
CA VAL A 376 -22.27 23.35 -23.38
C VAL A 376 -20.99 23.33 -22.56
N VAL A 377 -20.34 22.19 -22.44
CA VAL A 377 -19.09 22.05 -21.65
C VAL A 377 -17.95 22.86 -22.28
N LEU A 378 -17.81 22.82 -23.62
CA LEU A 378 -16.77 23.60 -24.31
C LEU A 378 -16.96 25.11 -24.11
N ASP A 379 -18.20 25.60 -24.24
CA ASP A 379 -18.54 27.02 -24.05
C ASP A 379 -18.30 27.44 -22.60
N SER A 380 -18.72 26.62 -21.63
CA SER A 380 -18.52 26.89 -20.20
C SER A 380 -17.03 26.90 -19.84
N VAL A 381 -16.24 25.95 -20.33
CA VAL A 381 -14.77 25.91 -20.11
C VAL A 381 -14.11 27.19 -20.69
N LYS A 382 -14.48 27.61 -21.91
CA LYS A 382 -13.94 28.84 -22.52
C LYS A 382 -14.26 30.08 -21.68
N LYS A 383 -15.51 30.21 -21.25
CA LYS A 383 -15.95 31.33 -20.39
C LYS A 383 -15.20 31.35 -19.05
N GLN A 384 -15.07 30.18 -18.42
CA GLN A 384 -14.38 30.07 -17.16
C GLN A 384 -12.90 30.45 -17.26
N ILE A 385 -12.20 29.99 -18.30
CA ILE A 385 -10.80 30.34 -18.56
C ILE A 385 -10.64 31.84 -18.78
N ALA A 386 -11.56 32.48 -19.54
CA ALA A 386 -11.54 33.92 -19.79
C ALA A 386 -11.70 34.71 -18.48
N LEU A 387 -12.71 34.33 -17.66
CA LEU A 387 -12.95 34.95 -16.36
C LEU A 387 -11.74 34.83 -15.41
N LEU A 388 -11.14 33.63 -15.31
CA LEU A 388 -9.97 33.40 -14.47
C LEU A 388 -8.74 34.19 -14.94
N THR A 389 -8.55 34.31 -16.27
CA THR A 389 -7.44 35.08 -16.82
C THR A 389 -7.59 36.57 -16.51
N GLU A 390 -8.79 37.12 -16.66
CA GLU A 390 -9.10 38.51 -16.30
C GLU A 390 -8.94 38.76 -14.79
N ALA A 391 -9.48 37.85 -13.97
CA ALA A 391 -9.38 37.93 -12.50
C ALA A 391 -7.91 37.93 -12.03
N GLU A 392 -7.10 37.05 -12.59
CA GLU A 392 -5.67 36.98 -12.28
C GLU A 392 -4.94 38.29 -12.61
N GLU A 393 -5.22 38.88 -13.78
CA GLU A 393 -4.60 40.16 -14.17
C GLU A 393 -4.97 41.29 -13.21
N ILE A 394 -6.23 41.37 -12.77
CA ILE A 394 -6.71 42.38 -11.82
C ILE A 394 -6.04 42.18 -10.44
N ILE A 395 -5.98 40.96 -9.94
CA ILE A 395 -5.38 40.64 -8.65
C ILE A 395 -3.88 40.95 -8.66
N LYS A 396 -3.16 40.55 -9.72
CA LYS A 396 -1.72 40.82 -9.87
C LYS A 396 -1.39 42.31 -9.89
N LYS A 397 -2.21 43.12 -10.55
CA LYS A 397 -1.96 44.56 -10.68
C LYS A 397 -2.18 45.33 -9.37
N ASN A 398 -3.24 45.04 -8.61
CA ASN A 398 -3.68 45.92 -7.53
C ASN A 398 -4.27 45.22 -6.31
N GLY A 399 -4.25 43.89 -6.21
CA GLY A 399 -5.13 43.21 -5.27
C GLY A 399 -4.60 42.02 -4.52
N MET A 400 -3.32 41.68 -4.56
CA MET A 400 -2.79 40.49 -3.91
C MET A 400 -3.08 40.42 -2.41
N ASP A 401 -2.97 41.57 -1.69
CA ASP A 401 -3.29 41.60 -0.26
C ASP A 401 -4.78 41.41 0.03
N THR A 402 -5.65 41.84 -0.91
CA THR A 402 -7.09 41.62 -0.79
C THR A 402 -7.44 40.16 -1.03
N TYR A 403 -6.82 39.53 -2.02
CA TYR A 403 -6.99 38.10 -2.29
C TYR A 403 -6.56 37.23 -1.09
N LYS A 404 -5.38 37.47 -0.51
CA LYS A 404 -4.92 36.78 0.70
C LYS A 404 -5.88 36.93 1.90
N LYS A 405 -6.51 38.11 2.05
CA LYS A 405 -7.50 38.32 3.13
C LYS A 405 -8.78 37.51 2.89
N VAL A 406 -9.25 37.42 1.65
CA VAL A 406 -10.43 36.61 1.30
C VAL A 406 -10.14 35.14 1.53
N GLU A 407 -9.01 34.66 1.04
CA GLU A 407 -8.57 33.26 1.22
C GLU A 407 -8.40 32.90 2.71
N SER A 408 -7.75 33.76 3.52
CA SER A 408 -7.63 33.53 4.97
C SER A 408 -8.99 33.45 5.65
N ARG A 409 -9.93 34.30 5.24
CA ARG A 409 -11.29 34.30 5.79
C ARG A 409 -12.07 33.04 5.42
N SER A 410 -11.93 32.55 4.18
CA SER A 410 -12.53 31.30 3.73
C SER A 410 -11.99 30.12 4.53
N LEU A 411 -10.67 30.01 4.69
CA LEU A 411 -10.05 28.96 5.51
C LEU A 411 -10.51 29.03 6.98
N GLU A 412 -10.72 30.22 7.54
CA GLU A 412 -11.27 30.37 8.89
C GLU A 412 -12.70 29.88 9.00
N GLN A 413 -13.54 30.14 8.01
CA GLN A 413 -14.90 29.63 7.96
C GLN A 413 -14.94 28.10 7.83
N GLN A 414 -14.09 27.52 6.97
CA GLN A 414 -13.95 26.07 6.84
C GLN A 414 -13.50 25.42 8.14
N LEU A 415 -12.50 26.00 8.82
CA LEU A 415 -12.05 25.54 10.13
C LEU A 415 -13.18 25.55 11.16
N MET A 416 -13.95 26.63 11.21
CA MET A 416 -15.07 26.75 12.14
C MET A 416 -16.12 25.66 11.90
N SER A 417 -16.48 25.42 10.64
CA SER A 417 -17.42 24.36 10.27
C SER A 417 -16.89 22.95 10.64
N LEU A 418 -15.59 22.69 10.43
CA LEU A 418 -14.97 21.42 10.80
C LEU A 418 -14.90 21.22 12.32
N TYR A 419 -14.66 22.30 13.09
CA TYR A 419 -14.75 22.27 14.54
C TYR A 419 -16.17 21.89 15.02
N GLU A 420 -17.19 22.53 14.45
CA GLU A 420 -18.59 22.24 14.77
C GLU A 420 -18.95 20.79 14.40
N GLU A 421 -18.45 20.27 13.29
CA GLU A 421 -18.65 18.89 12.87
C GLU A 421 -18.01 17.88 13.84
N VAL A 422 -16.78 18.12 14.28
CA VAL A 422 -16.09 17.27 15.26
C VAL A 422 -16.84 17.25 16.59
N GLU A 423 -17.26 18.42 17.11
CA GLU A 423 -18.02 18.51 18.36
C GLU A 423 -19.38 17.81 18.22
N ARG A 424 -20.07 17.97 17.10
CA ARG A 424 -21.32 17.26 16.82
C ARG A 424 -21.15 15.74 16.90
N TYR A 425 -20.06 15.17 16.34
CA TYR A 425 -19.84 13.73 16.44
C TYR A 425 -19.45 13.30 17.85
N LYS A 426 -18.77 14.13 18.64
CA LYS A 426 -18.54 13.86 20.07
C LYS A 426 -19.85 13.81 20.85
N ASP A 427 -20.73 14.77 20.64
CA ASP A 427 -22.05 14.80 21.27
C ASP A 427 -22.93 13.60 20.88
N LEU A 428 -22.94 13.24 19.60
CA LEU A 428 -23.66 12.06 19.12
C LEU A 428 -23.13 10.77 19.76
N LYS A 429 -21.82 10.63 19.95
CA LYS A 429 -21.22 9.48 20.64
C LYS A 429 -21.60 9.46 22.13
N ALA A 430 -21.64 10.61 22.79
CA ALA A 430 -22.06 10.70 24.19
C ALA A 430 -23.53 10.31 24.37
N ARG A 431 -24.41 10.80 23.50
CA ARG A 431 -25.84 10.41 23.49
C ARG A 431 -26.02 8.93 23.18
N LEU A 432 -25.33 8.40 22.19
CA LEU A 432 -25.39 6.98 21.85
C LEU A 432 -24.97 6.08 23.01
N TYR A 433 -23.97 6.51 23.80
CA TYR A 433 -23.57 5.81 25.02
C TYR A 433 -24.70 5.82 26.07
N GLN A 434 -25.37 6.95 26.27
CA GLN A 434 -26.49 7.07 27.17
C GLN A 434 -27.65 6.17 26.74
N ASP A 435 -28.02 6.20 25.46
CA ASP A 435 -29.09 5.37 24.89
C ASP A 435 -28.81 3.86 25.07
N MET A 436 -27.52 3.45 25.00
CA MET A 436 -27.13 2.08 25.30
C MET A 436 -27.29 1.75 26.80
N VAL A 437 -26.93 2.69 27.69
CA VAL A 437 -27.10 2.51 29.16
C VAL A 437 -28.55 2.44 29.53
N ASP A 438 -29.41 3.25 28.90
CA ASP A 438 -30.85 3.30 29.12
C ASP A 438 -31.60 2.12 28.44
N GLY A 439 -30.87 1.25 27.71
CA GLY A 439 -31.45 0.07 27.06
C GLY A 439 -32.25 0.36 25.79
N ILE A 440 -32.15 1.57 25.23
CA ILE A 440 -32.81 1.98 23.98
C ILE A 440 -32.10 1.38 22.77
N VAL A 441 -30.77 1.26 22.84
CA VAL A 441 -29.91 0.73 21.80
C VAL A 441 -29.20 -0.53 22.31
N SER A 442 -29.18 -1.60 21.51
CA SER A 442 -28.47 -2.83 21.85
C SER A 442 -26.94 -2.62 21.81
N ARG A 443 -26.18 -3.52 22.48
CA ARG A 443 -24.70 -3.45 22.45
C ARG A 443 -24.13 -3.60 21.04
N GLU A 444 -24.76 -4.39 20.18
CA GLU A 444 -24.33 -4.62 18.81
C GLU A 444 -24.55 -3.38 17.95
N GLU A 445 -25.73 -2.77 18.02
CA GLU A 445 -26.03 -1.49 17.35
C GLU A 445 -25.14 -0.35 17.86
N TYR A 446 -24.89 -0.31 19.19
CA TYR A 446 -23.94 0.66 19.76
C TYR A 446 -22.55 0.53 19.13
N HIS A 447 -22.01 -0.69 19.00
CA HIS A 447 -20.70 -0.90 18.40
C HIS A 447 -20.64 -0.45 16.94
N GLU A 448 -21.67 -0.75 16.15
CA GLU A 448 -21.76 -0.36 14.75
C GLU A 448 -21.82 1.18 14.60
N TYR A 449 -22.75 1.84 15.29
CA TYR A 449 -22.89 3.31 15.22
C TYR A 449 -21.68 4.04 15.81
N ASN A 450 -21.12 3.56 16.92
CA ASN A 450 -19.92 4.15 17.51
C ASN A 450 -18.72 4.06 16.57
N GLN A 451 -18.53 2.94 15.86
CA GLN A 451 -17.49 2.82 14.85
C GLN A 451 -17.72 3.82 13.71
N ARG A 452 -18.92 3.90 13.18
CA ARG A 452 -19.30 4.84 12.11
C ARG A 452 -19.08 6.30 12.49
N PHE A 453 -19.46 6.70 13.71
CA PHE A 453 -19.21 8.07 14.19
C PHE A 453 -17.71 8.32 14.41
N THR A 454 -16.97 7.33 14.90
CA THR A 454 -15.51 7.44 15.06
C THR A 454 -14.81 7.66 13.73
N GLU A 455 -15.18 6.92 12.69
CA GLU A 455 -14.62 7.08 11.35
C GLU A 455 -14.91 8.47 10.75
N LYS A 456 -16.14 8.99 10.95
CA LYS A 456 -16.53 10.33 10.51
C LYS A 456 -15.77 11.42 11.27
N MET A 457 -15.66 11.28 12.59
CA MET A 457 -14.92 12.21 13.45
C MET A 457 -13.44 12.26 13.04
N GLN A 458 -12.80 11.10 12.82
CA GLN A 458 -11.40 11.04 12.36
C GLN A 458 -11.20 11.69 10.99
N LYS A 459 -12.16 11.56 10.07
CA LYS A 459 -12.12 12.25 8.77
C LYS A 459 -12.20 13.77 8.94
N ALA A 460 -13.11 14.25 9.80
CA ALA A 460 -13.25 15.67 10.08
C ALA A 460 -12.00 16.25 10.80
N GLU A 461 -11.43 15.51 11.76
CA GLU A 461 -10.19 15.90 12.45
C GLU A 461 -9.01 15.99 11.47
N LYS A 462 -8.90 15.05 10.53
CA LYS A 462 -7.86 15.08 9.50
C LYS A 462 -8.02 16.27 8.56
N ALA A 463 -9.25 16.50 8.06
CA ALA A 463 -9.56 17.67 7.22
C ALA A 463 -9.25 18.98 7.94
N LYS A 464 -9.56 19.08 9.24
CA LYS A 464 -9.21 20.21 10.09
C LYS A 464 -7.70 20.45 10.13
N GLN A 465 -6.90 19.39 10.40
CA GLN A 465 -5.45 19.49 10.44
C GLN A 465 -4.88 19.94 9.09
N GLU A 466 -5.36 19.36 7.98
CA GLU A 466 -4.94 19.76 6.63
C GLU A 466 -5.27 21.24 6.33
N THR A 467 -6.40 21.74 6.82
CA THR A 467 -6.81 23.14 6.64
C THR A 467 -5.99 24.09 7.55
N GLU A 468 -5.64 23.68 8.77
CA GLU A 468 -4.72 24.41 9.65
C GLU A 468 -3.33 24.55 9.03
N GLU A 469 -2.78 23.47 8.46
CA GLU A 469 -1.49 23.49 7.75
C GLU A 469 -1.54 24.40 6.51
N LYS A 470 -2.63 24.41 5.75
CA LYS A 470 -2.84 25.34 4.63
C LYS A 470 -2.82 26.79 5.11
N LYS A 471 -3.50 27.10 6.22
CA LYS A 471 -3.53 28.46 6.79
C LYS A 471 -2.16 28.91 7.25
N GLU A 472 -1.36 28.04 7.87
CA GLU A 472 0.02 28.34 8.26
C GLU A 472 0.90 28.61 7.04
N LYS A 473 0.82 27.81 5.99
CA LYS A 473 1.55 28.01 4.74
C LYS A 473 1.18 29.32 4.06
N LEU A 474 -0.10 29.69 4.03
CA LEU A 474 -0.57 30.95 3.47
C LEU A 474 0.04 32.16 4.19
N SER A 475 0.28 32.07 5.50
CA SER A 475 0.92 33.13 6.28
C SER A 475 2.42 33.24 6.01
N ALA A 476 3.08 32.15 5.59
CA ALA A 476 4.53 32.07 5.39
C ALA A 476 4.97 32.33 3.93
N GLU A 477 4.08 32.19 2.94
CA GLU A 477 4.45 32.29 1.52
C GLU A 477 4.45 33.74 1.00
N GLU A 478 5.51 34.06 0.26
CA GLU A 478 5.59 35.26 -0.56
C GLU A 478 4.58 35.22 -1.72
N LYS A 479 4.15 36.39 -2.20
CA LYS A 479 3.17 36.77 -3.26
C LYS A 479 3.09 35.82 -4.47
N ARG A 480 2.68 34.56 -4.31
CA ARG A 480 2.44 33.65 -5.43
C ARG A 480 0.96 33.29 -5.54
N MET A 481 0.44 33.25 -6.77
CA MET A 481 -0.87 32.71 -7.09
C MET A 481 -0.82 31.19 -7.09
N HIS A 482 -1.95 30.54 -6.81
CA HIS A 482 -2.01 29.07 -6.71
C HIS A 482 -1.64 28.34 -8.00
N PRO A 483 -0.95 27.18 -7.90
CA PRO A 483 -0.54 26.40 -9.07
C PRO A 483 -1.71 25.93 -9.97
N TRP A 484 -2.92 25.71 -9.41
CA TRP A 484 -4.08 25.23 -10.16
C TRP A 484 -4.52 26.17 -11.30
N ILE A 485 -4.23 27.48 -11.20
CA ILE A 485 -4.53 28.46 -12.26
C ILE A 485 -3.76 28.14 -13.54
N GLU A 486 -2.55 27.64 -13.42
CA GLU A 486 -1.74 27.21 -14.56
C GLU A 486 -2.40 26.05 -15.33
N ASP A 487 -3.15 25.18 -14.66
CA ASP A 487 -3.88 24.10 -15.31
C ASP A 487 -4.99 24.62 -16.24
N PHE A 488 -5.68 25.69 -15.85
CA PHE A 488 -6.64 26.36 -16.72
C PHE A 488 -5.97 27.14 -17.86
N LYS A 489 -4.83 27.77 -17.62
CA LYS A 489 -4.06 28.51 -18.64
C LYS A 489 -3.53 27.63 -19.75
N LYS A 490 -3.14 26.39 -19.46
CA LYS A 490 -2.72 25.40 -20.48
C LYS A 490 -3.77 25.24 -21.58
N TYR A 491 -5.04 25.54 -21.27
CA TYR A 491 -6.18 25.43 -22.20
C TYR A 491 -6.71 26.79 -22.69
N LYS A 492 -5.97 27.90 -22.54
CA LYS A 492 -6.39 29.25 -22.93
C LYS A 492 -6.95 29.34 -24.38
N ASN A 493 -6.38 28.55 -25.30
CA ASN A 493 -6.77 28.55 -26.72
C ASN A 493 -7.52 27.28 -27.13
N ILE A 494 -8.27 26.67 -26.19
CA ILE A 494 -8.98 25.41 -26.46
C ILE A 494 -10.01 25.56 -27.58
N GLN A 495 -9.86 24.79 -28.68
CA GLN A 495 -10.79 24.72 -29.79
C GLN A 495 -11.68 23.47 -29.72
N SER A 496 -11.18 22.40 -29.11
CA SER A 496 -11.89 21.15 -28.95
C SER A 496 -11.58 20.52 -27.59
N LEU A 497 -12.58 19.88 -27.00
CA LEU A 497 -12.40 19.13 -25.75
C LEU A 497 -11.75 17.78 -26.04
N ASP A 498 -10.67 17.51 -25.39
CA ASP A 498 -10.11 16.17 -25.25
C ASP A 498 -10.39 15.60 -23.85
N ARG A 499 -10.10 14.33 -23.65
CA ARG A 499 -10.30 13.67 -22.36
C ARG A 499 -9.43 14.30 -21.26
N LYS A 500 -8.25 14.77 -21.63
CA LYS A 500 -7.30 15.38 -20.69
C LYS A 500 -7.86 16.69 -20.14
N ALA A 501 -8.40 17.56 -21.00
CA ALA A 501 -9.06 18.81 -20.58
C ALA A 501 -10.23 18.54 -19.63
N VAL A 502 -11.11 17.57 -19.97
CA VAL A 502 -12.25 17.20 -19.11
C VAL A 502 -11.79 16.72 -17.74
N VAL A 503 -10.81 15.83 -17.67
CA VAL A 503 -10.30 15.28 -16.40
C VAL A 503 -9.59 16.35 -15.57
N THR A 504 -8.87 17.28 -16.22
CA THR A 504 -8.11 18.33 -15.51
C THR A 504 -9.02 19.42 -14.96
N LEU A 505 -10.05 19.83 -15.71
CA LEU A 505 -10.82 21.04 -15.42
C LEU A 505 -12.17 20.77 -14.75
N ILE A 506 -12.78 19.60 -15.00
CA ILE A 506 -14.16 19.29 -14.60
C ILE A 506 -14.15 18.26 -13.47
N GLU A 507 -14.95 18.51 -12.46
CA GLU A 507 -15.22 17.57 -11.39
C GLU A 507 -16.40 16.66 -11.76
N GLN A 508 -17.56 17.24 -12.12
CA GLN A 508 -18.73 16.51 -12.58
C GLN A 508 -19.67 17.38 -13.42
N ILE A 509 -20.53 16.71 -14.20
CA ILE A 509 -21.56 17.29 -15.03
C ILE A 509 -22.89 16.72 -14.57
N ILE A 510 -23.75 17.52 -13.98
CA ILE A 510 -25.05 17.09 -13.43
C ILE A 510 -26.13 17.45 -14.45
N VAL A 511 -26.93 16.47 -14.84
CA VAL A 511 -28.00 16.60 -15.81
C VAL A 511 -29.35 16.45 -15.14
N TYR A 512 -30.09 17.55 -14.97
CA TYR A 512 -31.45 17.56 -14.44
C TYR A 512 -32.48 17.36 -15.56
N SER A 513 -32.26 18.01 -16.72
CA SER A 513 -33.11 17.88 -17.88
C SER A 513 -32.32 18.10 -19.19
N LYS A 514 -32.99 18.11 -20.34
CA LYS A 514 -32.33 18.46 -21.62
C LYS A 514 -31.87 19.91 -21.65
N GLU A 515 -32.52 20.79 -20.92
CA GLU A 515 -32.27 22.25 -20.94
C GLU A 515 -31.49 22.71 -19.70
N GLN A 516 -31.40 21.87 -18.65
CA GLN A 516 -30.75 22.21 -17.40
C GLN A 516 -29.59 21.27 -17.10
N ILE A 517 -28.39 21.80 -17.30
CA ILE A 517 -27.12 21.12 -17.06
C ILE A 517 -26.30 22.00 -16.12
N GLU A 518 -25.75 21.42 -15.06
CA GLU A 518 -24.82 22.07 -14.17
C GLU A 518 -23.42 21.47 -14.39
N ILE A 519 -22.41 22.32 -14.50
CA ILE A 519 -21.01 21.90 -14.66
C ILE A 519 -20.26 22.35 -13.44
N GLN A 520 -19.75 21.39 -12.67
CA GLN A 520 -18.90 21.66 -11.53
C GLN A 520 -17.44 21.54 -11.97
N PHE A 521 -16.72 22.64 -11.81
CA PHE A 521 -15.28 22.69 -12.10
C PHE A 521 -14.49 22.26 -10.88
N LYS A 522 -13.31 21.70 -11.10
CA LYS A 522 -12.33 21.54 -10.04
C LYS A 522 -11.91 22.92 -9.54
N TYR A 523 -11.57 22.99 -8.25
CA TYR A 523 -11.19 24.27 -7.60
C TYR A 523 -12.31 25.33 -7.64
N SER A 524 -13.57 24.90 -7.54
CA SER A 524 -14.73 25.84 -7.56
C SER A 524 -14.70 26.84 -6.41
N ASP A 525 -14.25 26.41 -5.22
CA ASP A 525 -14.17 27.25 -4.02
C ASP A 525 -13.08 28.32 -4.17
N GLU A 526 -11.90 27.92 -4.65
CA GLU A 526 -10.79 28.82 -4.93
C GLU A 526 -11.11 29.82 -6.05
N MET A 527 -11.88 29.38 -7.07
CA MET A 527 -12.40 30.28 -8.10
C MET A 527 -13.36 31.32 -7.53
N GLN A 528 -14.22 30.90 -6.61
CA GLN A 528 -15.17 31.79 -5.94
C GLN A 528 -14.43 32.86 -5.12
N GLU A 529 -13.38 32.47 -4.39
CA GLU A 529 -12.49 33.37 -3.65
C GLU A 529 -11.84 34.43 -4.57
N MET A 530 -11.36 34.02 -5.74
CA MET A 530 -10.82 34.95 -6.74
C MET A 530 -11.87 35.96 -7.23
N ILE A 531 -13.07 35.49 -7.52
CA ILE A 531 -14.17 36.34 -8.00
C ILE A 531 -14.56 37.36 -6.92
N GLU A 532 -14.69 36.91 -5.66
CA GLU A 532 -14.99 37.79 -4.53
C GLU A 532 -13.88 38.84 -4.33
N ALA A 533 -12.61 38.46 -4.41
CA ALA A 533 -11.50 39.39 -4.33
C ALA A 533 -11.55 40.44 -5.44
N VAL A 534 -11.86 40.05 -6.67
CA VAL A 534 -12.00 40.97 -7.81
C VAL A 534 -13.16 41.94 -7.58
N GLN A 535 -14.29 41.50 -7.08
CA GLN A 535 -15.43 42.36 -6.74
C GLN A 535 -15.04 43.43 -5.71
N ILE A 536 -14.40 43.03 -4.61
CA ILE A 536 -13.91 43.94 -3.58
C ILE A 536 -12.91 44.95 -4.15
N ILE A 537 -12.04 44.52 -5.06
CA ILE A 537 -11.05 45.42 -5.70
C ILE A 537 -11.77 46.44 -6.59
N ARG A 538 -12.75 46.05 -7.40
CA ARG A 538 -13.53 46.94 -8.26
C ARG A 538 -14.33 47.97 -7.46
N GLU A 539 -15.04 47.53 -6.42
CA GLU A 539 -15.77 48.44 -5.52
C GLU A 539 -14.85 49.50 -4.85
N ARG A 540 -13.63 49.11 -4.47
CA ARG A 540 -12.65 50.08 -3.90
C ARG A 540 -12.14 51.06 -4.95
N GLN A 541 -12.01 50.66 -6.20
CA GLN A 541 -11.59 51.55 -7.29
C GLN A 541 -12.70 52.54 -7.63
N GLU A 542 -13.95 52.13 -7.68
CA GLU A 542 -15.11 52.98 -7.89
C GLU A 542 -15.25 54.04 -6.82
N ARG A 543 -15.19 53.64 -5.55
CA ARG A 543 -15.21 54.60 -4.40
C ARG A 543 -14.05 55.61 -4.42
N LYS A 544 -12.85 55.21 -4.88
CA LYS A 544 -11.73 56.12 -5.07
C LYS A 544 -11.91 57.05 -6.26
N GLY A 545 -12.57 56.58 -7.32
CA GLY A 545 -12.92 57.40 -8.51
C GLY A 545 -13.98 58.47 -8.21
N GLU A 546 -14.98 58.14 -7.37
CA GLU A 546 -16.00 59.12 -6.96
C GLU A 546 -15.40 60.25 -6.07
N PHE A 547 -14.35 59.98 -5.27
CA PHE A 547 -13.66 61.01 -4.50
C PHE A 547 -12.75 61.92 -5.32
N VAL A 548 -12.38 61.53 -6.55
CA VAL A 548 -11.52 62.34 -7.43
C VAL A 548 -12.38 63.25 -8.33
N CYS A 549 -13.67 62.92 -8.60
CA CYS A 549 -14.59 63.73 -9.35
C CYS A 549 -15.34 64.80 -8.52
N GLY A 550 -15.13 64.82 -7.19
CA GLY A 550 -15.82 65.72 -6.24
C GLY A 550 -14.93 66.79 -5.58
N ALA A 551 -13.74 67.08 -6.16
CA ALA A 551 -12.81 68.11 -5.67
C ALA A 551 -12.53 69.16 -6.74
#